data_0cf80350165c36d237b9c924e9abef02
#
_entry.id   0cf80350165c36d237b9c924e9abef02
#
_cell.length_a   1.000
_cell.length_b   1.000
_cell.length_c   1.000
_cell.angle_alpha   90.00
_cell.angle_beta   90.00
_cell.angle_gamma   90.00
#
_symmetry.space_group_name_H-M   'P 1'
#
loop_
_entity.id
_entity.type
_entity.pdbx_description
1 polymer ?
#
loop_
_entity_poly.entity_id
_entity_poly.type
_entity_poly.pdbx_seq_one_letter_code
_entity_poly.pdbx_strand_id
1 'polypeptide(L)'
;SDCAINVSPSYKEKVQIIQNAVALAYRLGIECPNVACIAPVEVINEKMQETIDAAMLSKASERGQIKGCRIDGPLAMDNAISPEAAASKRITSPVAGKADILLMPDLCTGNALDKSLRYFAELNTGSAVIGAGVPIVMTSRSDSARNKLHAIALSVL
;
A
#
# COMPACT_ATOMS: atom_id res chain seq x y z
N SER A 1 2.07 -2.05 0.06
CA SER A 1 2.08 -3.30 -0.70
C SER A 1 2.06 -3.01 -2.19
N ASP A 2 2.67 -3.76 -3.05
CA ASP A 2 3.57 -4.86 -2.82
C ASP A 2 5.00 -4.33 -2.66
N CYS A 3 5.83 -5.03 -1.91
CA CYS A 3 7.23 -4.64 -1.72
C CYS A 3 8.22 -5.81 -1.93
N ALA A 4 7.73 -6.99 -2.43
CA ALA A 4 8.57 -8.19 -2.47
C ALA A 4 8.29 -9.18 -3.61
N ILE A 5 7.14 -9.15 -4.26
CA ILE A 5 6.68 -10.21 -5.18
C ILE A 5 6.47 -9.69 -6.61
N ASN A 6 5.60 -8.69 -6.80
CA ASN A 6 5.20 -8.26 -8.13
C ASN A 6 6.11 -7.16 -8.65
N VAL A 7 6.90 -7.45 -9.68
CA VAL A 7 7.95 -6.54 -10.20
C VAL A 7 7.34 -5.27 -10.77
N SER A 8 6.38 -5.40 -11.67
CA SER A 8 5.69 -4.28 -12.33
C SER A 8 4.23 -4.67 -12.53
N PRO A 9 3.40 -4.58 -11.48
CA PRO A 9 2.03 -5.07 -11.51
C PRO A 9 1.17 -4.28 -12.49
N SER A 10 0.45 -5.01 -13.34
CA SER A 10 -0.61 -4.45 -14.19
C SER A 10 -1.77 -3.92 -13.33
N TYR A 11 -2.68 -3.16 -13.96
CA TYR A 11 -3.90 -2.69 -13.30
C TYR A 11 -4.67 -3.84 -12.61
N LYS A 12 -4.82 -5.00 -13.28
CA LYS A 12 -5.53 -6.16 -12.70
C LYS A 12 -4.80 -6.74 -11.48
N GLU A 13 -3.50 -6.83 -11.54
CA GLU A 13 -2.68 -7.29 -10.41
C GLU A 13 -2.72 -6.29 -9.25
N LYS A 14 -2.71 -4.98 -9.53
CA LYS A 14 -2.90 -3.94 -8.52
C LYS A 14 -4.24 -4.07 -7.80
N VAL A 15 -5.32 -4.39 -8.52
CA VAL A 15 -6.63 -4.69 -7.90
C VAL A 15 -6.53 -5.88 -6.94
N GLN A 16 -5.85 -6.96 -7.32
CA GLN A 16 -5.66 -8.12 -6.44
C GLN A 16 -4.78 -7.80 -5.23
N ILE A 17 -3.71 -7.04 -5.42
CA ILE A 17 -2.84 -6.58 -4.33
C ILE A 17 -3.66 -5.77 -3.32
N ILE A 18 -4.52 -4.85 -3.80
CA ILE A 18 -5.42 -4.09 -2.92
C ILE A 18 -6.36 -5.02 -2.16
N GLN A 19 -7.03 -5.94 -2.85
CA GLN A 19 -7.98 -6.86 -2.21
C GLN A 19 -7.32 -7.71 -1.13
N ASN A 20 -6.12 -8.23 -1.39
CA ASN A 20 -5.33 -8.98 -0.42
C ASN A 20 -4.95 -8.11 0.79
N ALA A 21 -4.47 -6.87 0.56
CA ALA A 21 -4.11 -5.96 1.63
C ALA A 21 -5.33 -5.54 2.46
N VAL A 22 -6.48 -5.32 1.84
CA VAL A 22 -7.75 -5.02 2.51
C VAL A 22 -8.20 -6.21 3.38
N ALA A 23 -8.07 -7.44 2.90
CA ALA A 23 -8.40 -8.63 3.69
C ALA A 23 -7.53 -8.73 4.96
N LEU A 24 -6.24 -8.39 4.86
CA LEU A 24 -5.37 -8.30 6.02
C LEU A 24 -5.77 -7.16 6.97
N ALA A 25 -6.07 -5.98 6.42
CA ALA A 25 -6.51 -4.83 7.22
C ALA A 25 -7.75 -5.16 8.06
N TYR A 26 -8.71 -5.90 7.52
CA TYR A 26 -9.87 -6.39 8.27
C TYR A 26 -9.49 -7.30 9.45
N ARG A 27 -8.55 -8.20 9.24
CA ARG A 27 -8.03 -9.07 10.31
C ARG A 27 -7.30 -8.28 11.40
N LEU A 28 -6.75 -7.12 11.05
CA LEU A 28 -6.15 -6.16 11.98
C LEU A 28 -7.17 -5.23 12.64
N GLY A 29 -8.47 -5.38 12.35
CA GLY A 29 -9.55 -4.59 12.94
C GLY A 29 -9.86 -3.26 12.24
N ILE A 30 -9.35 -3.05 11.01
CA ILE A 30 -9.65 -1.86 10.21
C ILE A 30 -10.84 -2.16 9.28
N GLU A 31 -12.03 -1.67 9.62
CA GLU A 31 -13.29 -2.02 8.92
C GLU A 31 -13.43 -1.45 7.50
N CYS A 32 -12.82 -0.31 7.22
CA CYS A 32 -12.87 0.34 5.91
C CYS A 32 -11.55 1.06 5.63
N PRO A 33 -10.48 0.31 5.27
CA PRO A 33 -9.16 0.89 5.10
C PRO A 33 -9.10 1.90 3.95
N ASN A 34 -8.30 2.94 4.16
CA ASN A 34 -7.98 3.95 3.17
C ASN A 34 -6.72 3.51 2.40
N VAL A 35 -6.86 3.33 1.11
CA VAL A 35 -5.78 2.90 0.21
C VAL A 35 -5.28 4.10 -0.59
N ALA A 36 -4.06 4.52 -0.38
CA ALA A 36 -3.40 5.53 -1.20
C ALA A 36 -2.60 4.87 -2.32
N CYS A 37 -2.91 5.21 -3.57
CA CYS A 37 -2.12 4.80 -4.72
C CYS A 37 -0.96 5.78 -4.91
N ILE A 38 0.25 5.32 -4.62
CA ILE A 38 1.45 6.15 -4.55
C ILE A 38 1.99 6.46 -5.95
N ALA A 39 2.26 7.74 -6.15
CA ALA A 39 2.93 8.29 -7.33
C ALA A 39 3.80 9.49 -6.91
N PRO A 40 4.73 9.96 -7.75
CA PRO A 40 5.57 11.12 -7.39
C PRO A 40 4.84 12.46 -7.46
N VAL A 41 3.64 12.48 -8.05
CA VAL A 41 2.80 13.68 -8.24
C VAL A 41 1.33 13.38 -8.00
N GLU A 42 0.52 14.41 -7.77
CA GLU A 42 -0.91 14.31 -7.47
C GLU A 42 -1.82 14.53 -8.68
N VAL A 43 -1.22 14.73 -9.86
CA VAL A 43 -1.94 14.97 -11.11
C VAL A 43 -1.74 13.81 -12.09
N ILE A 44 -2.73 13.56 -12.92
CA ILE A 44 -2.62 12.54 -13.96
C ILE A 44 -1.65 13.04 -15.02
N ASN A 45 -0.65 12.23 -15.33
CA ASN A 45 0.34 12.49 -16.36
C ASN A 45 0.44 11.27 -17.28
N GLU A 46 0.16 11.45 -18.56
CA GLU A 46 0.17 10.37 -19.56
C GLU A 46 1.53 9.67 -19.72
N LYS A 47 2.63 10.32 -19.32
CA LYS A 47 3.99 9.75 -19.33
C LYS A 47 4.32 8.96 -18.06
N MET A 48 3.42 8.94 -17.09
CA MET A 48 3.59 8.31 -15.78
C MET A 48 2.45 7.31 -15.56
N GLN A 49 2.68 6.05 -15.92
CA GLN A 49 1.65 5.00 -15.88
C GLN A 49 1.05 4.83 -14.48
N GLU A 50 1.84 5.03 -13.43
CA GLU A 50 1.39 4.95 -12.04
C GLU A 50 0.29 5.96 -11.71
N THR A 51 0.30 7.13 -12.33
CA THR A 51 -0.75 8.16 -12.13
C THR A 51 -2.06 7.78 -12.83
N ILE A 52 -1.95 7.14 -13.99
CA ILE A 52 -3.11 6.64 -14.75
C ILE A 52 -3.77 5.49 -14.00
N ASP A 53 -2.97 4.50 -13.57
CA ASP A 53 -3.45 3.36 -12.80
C ASP A 53 -4.12 3.82 -11.50
N ALA A 54 -3.51 4.78 -10.79
CA ALA A 54 -4.06 5.36 -9.56
C ALA A 54 -5.45 5.98 -9.78
N ALA A 55 -5.59 6.79 -10.83
CA ALA A 55 -6.88 7.41 -11.18
C ALA A 55 -7.94 6.37 -11.56
N MET A 56 -7.56 5.33 -12.30
CA MET A 56 -8.46 4.23 -12.65
C MET A 56 -8.91 3.46 -11.41
N LEU A 57 -8.00 3.16 -10.47
CA LEU A 57 -8.30 2.46 -9.21
C LEU A 57 -9.21 3.29 -8.30
N SER A 58 -8.92 4.59 -8.16
CA SER A 58 -9.76 5.54 -7.42
C SER A 58 -11.19 5.54 -7.99
N LYS A 59 -11.34 5.68 -9.31
CA LYS A 59 -12.65 5.69 -9.96
C LYS A 59 -13.38 4.35 -9.86
N ALA A 60 -12.65 3.24 -9.93
CA ALA A 60 -13.22 1.90 -9.75
C ALA A 60 -13.78 1.70 -8.32
N SER A 61 -13.08 2.23 -7.32
CA SER A 61 -13.55 2.22 -5.93
C SER A 61 -14.79 3.09 -5.75
N GLU A 62 -14.79 4.32 -6.27
CA GLU A 62 -15.94 5.23 -6.21
C GLU A 62 -17.20 4.61 -6.84
N ARG A 63 -17.04 3.84 -7.91
CA ARG A 63 -18.13 3.14 -8.60
C ARG A 63 -18.49 1.78 -8.00
N GLY A 64 -17.87 1.38 -6.90
CA GLY A 64 -18.14 0.11 -6.24
C GLY A 64 -17.66 -1.13 -6.99
N GLN A 65 -16.75 -0.98 -7.96
CA GLN A 65 -16.10 -2.11 -8.64
C GLN A 65 -15.04 -2.76 -7.73
N ILE A 66 -14.36 -1.95 -6.90
CA ILE A 66 -13.51 -2.42 -5.82
C ILE A 66 -14.22 -2.04 -4.51
N LYS A 67 -14.50 -3.05 -3.68
CA LYS A 67 -15.33 -2.91 -2.48
C LYS A 67 -14.50 -3.08 -1.21
N GLY A 68 -15.07 -2.62 -0.09
CA GLY A 68 -14.51 -2.84 1.24
C GLY A 68 -13.40 -1.88 1.65
N CYS A 69 -13.10 -0.88 0.84
CA CYS A 69 -12.08 0.13 1.14
C CYS A 69 -12.42 1.43 0.42
N ARG A 70 -11.71 2.51 0.78
CA ARG A 70 -11.67 3.74 0.00
C ARG A 70 -10.33 3.79 -0.70
N ILE A 71 -10.31 4.10 -1.99
CA ILE A 71 -9.07 4.21 -2.77
C ILE A 71 -9.00 5.61 -3.34
N ASP A 72 -7.85 6.25 -3.23
CA ASP A 72 -7.57 7.49 -3.91
C ASP A 72 -6.12 7.56 -4.40
N GLY A 73 -5.91 8.39 -5.41
CA GLY A 73 -4.63 8.65 -6.04
C GLY A 73 -4.81 9.21 -7.46
N PRO A 74 -3.70 9.70 -8.04
CA PRO A 74 -2.33 9.60 -7.52
C PRO A 74 -2.08 10.49 -6.28
N LEU A 75 -1.33 9.98 -5.32
CA LEU A 75 -0.91 10.70 -4.13
C LEU A 75 0.60 10.54 -3.92
N ALA A 76 1.30 11.63 -3.65
CA ALA A 76 2.68 11.55 -3.21
C ALA A 76 2.75 11.07 -1.76
N MET A 77 3.87 10.53 -1.34
CA MET A 77 4.04 9.88 -0.05
C MET A 77 3.69 10.81 1.11
N ASP A 78 4.12 12.08 1.04
CA ASP A 78 3.88 13.09 2.08
C ASP A 78 2.38 13.33 2.29
N ASN A 79 1.63 13.55 1.21
CA ASN A 79 0.20 13.82 1.30
C ASN A 79 -0.67 12.57 1.46
N ALA A 80 -0.14 11.38 1.23
CA ALA A 80 -0.83 10.14 1.58
C ALA A 80 -0.90 9.92 3.10
N ILE A 81 0.16 10.33 3.85
CA ILE A 81 0.31 10.01 5.28
C ILE A 81 0.22 11.21 6.22
N SER A 82 0.42 12.46 5.74
CA SER A 82 0.35 13.67 6.55
C SER A 82 -0.87 14.51 6.19
N PRO A 83 -1.81 14.74 7.15
CA PRO A 83 -2.93 15.63 6.95
C PRO A 83 -2.50 17.07 6.63
N GLU A 84 -1.39 17.54 7.23
CA GLU A 84 -0.85 18.87 7.03
C GLU A 84 -0.32 19.03 5.59
N ALA A 85 0.38 18.02 5.07
CA ALA A 85 0.87 18.03 3.70
C ALA A 85 -0.29 18.02 2.70
N ALA A 86 -1.31 17.19 2.94
CA ALA A 86 -2.52 17.14 2.12
C ALA A 86 -3.25 18.49 2.11
N ALA A 87 -3.41 19.13 3.27
CA ALA A 87 -4.03 20.44 3.41
C ALA A 87 -3.24 21.55 2.71
N SER A 88 -1.90 21.54 2.84
CA SER A 88 -1.00 22.49 2.18
C SER A 88 -1.13 22.45 0.65
N LYS A 89 -1.30 21.26 0.09
CA LYS A 89 -1.52 21.04 -1.35
C LYS A 89 -3.00 21.15 -1.75
N ARG A 90 -3.90 21.48 -0.81
CA ARG A 90 -5.36 21.63 -1.04
C ARG A 90 -6.01 20.38 -1.65
N ILE A 91 -5.54 19.21 -1.25
CA ILE A 91 -6.09 17.94 -1.74
C ILE A 91 -7.37 17.62 -0.98
N THR A 92 -8.48 17.55 -1.72
CA THR A 92 -9.77 17.12 -1.16
C THR A 92 -9.94 15.63 -1.43
N SER A 93 -9.69 14.80 -0.42
CA SER A 93 -9.72 13.35 -0.54
C SER A 93 -10.12 12.71 0.79
N PRO A 94 -10.90 11.63 0.78
CA PRO A 94 -11.18 10.86 1.99
C PRO A 94 -9.97 10.04 2.48
N VAL A 95 -8.94 9.88 1.65
CA VAL A 95 -7.75 9.04 1.88
C VAL A 95 -6.51 9.85 2.23
N ALA A 96 -6.33 11.03 1.58
CA ALA A 96 -5.15 11.85 1.78
C ALA A 96 -4.94 12.22 3.25
N GLY A 97 -3.72 12.02 3.74
CA GLY A 97 -3.33 12.23 5.12
C GLY A 97 -3.82 11.16 6.11
N LYS A 98 -4.51 10.13 5.64
CA LYS A 98 -5.15 9.10 6.49
C LYS A 98 -5.03 7.70 5.89
N ALA A 99 -4.01 7.44 5.08
CA ALA A 99 -3.82 6.16 4.43
C ALA A 99 -3.47 5.07 5.45
N ASP A 100 -4.22 3.96 5.40
CA ASP A 100 -3.93 2.73 6.13
C ASP A 100 -3.09 1.77 5.28
N ILE A 101 -3.27 1.83 3.96
CA ILE A 101 -2.59 1.00 2.98
C ILE A 101 -1.95 1.92 1.92
N LEU A 102 -0.66 1.71 1.67
CA LEU A 102 0.07 2.35 0.58
C LEU A 102 0.23 1.33 -0.56
N LEU A 103 -0.43 1.56 -1.68
CA LEU A 103 -0.22 0.78 -2.90
C LEU A 103 0.99 1.34 -3.65
N MET A 104 2.04 0.55 -3.74
CA MET A 104 3.25 0.93 -4.48
C MET A 104 3.07 0.70 -5.98
N PRO A 105 3.63 1.56 -6.82
CA PRO A 105 3.52 1.43 -8.28
C PRO A 105 4.26 0.19 -8.80
N ASP A 106 5.38 -0.14 -8.19
CA ASP A 106 6.27 -1.23 -8.57
C ASP A 106 7.08 -1.76 -7.37
N LEU A 107 7.78 -2.88 -7.61
CA LEU A 107 8.59 -3.54 -6.60
C LEU A 107 9.75 -2.67 -6.11
N CYS A 108 10.41 -1.95 -6.98
CA CYS A 108 11.57 -1.14 -6.63
C CYS A 108 11.19 -0.06 -5.60
N THR A 109 10.11 0.66 -5.89
CA THR A 109 9.57 1.69 -5.00
C THR A 109 9.13 1.09 -3.65
N GLY A 110 8.39 -0.02 -3.69
CA GLY A 110 7.92 -0.69 -2.48
C GLY A 110 9.05 -1.25 -1.62
N ASN A 111 10.05 -1.87 -2.25
CA ASN A 111 11.20 -2.42 -1.55
C ASN A 111 12.09 -1.33 -0.95
N ALA A 112 12.33 -0.23 -1.69
CA ALA A 112 13.10 0.90 -1.17
C ALA A 112 12.44 1.52 0.05
N LEU A 113 11.11 1.70 0.03
CA LEU A 113 10.37 2.20 1.19
C LEU A 113 10.44 1.22 2.37
N ASP A 114 10.21 -0.07 2.18
CA ASP A 114 10.32 -1.08 3.24
C ASP A 114 11.71 -1.03 3.89
N LYS A 115 12.77 -0.98 3.10
CA LYS A 115 14.13 -0.87 3.62
C LYS A 115 14.38 0.46 4.34
N SER A 116 13.86 1.56 3.83
CA SER A 116 13.99 2.87 4.47
C SER A 116 13.33 2.90 5.85
N LEU A 117 12.14 2.34 5.99
CA LEU A 117 11.45 2.24 7.26
C LEU A 117 12.22 1.38 8.28
N ARG A 118 12.86 0.30 7.83
CA ARG A 118 13.64 -0.59 8.71
C ARG A 118 14.99 -0.02 9.12
N TYR A 119 15.72 0.60 8.19
CA TYR A 119 17.13 0.98 8.41
C TYR A 119 17.34 2.46 8.72
N PHE A 120 16.50 3.36 8.21
CA PHE A 120 16.59 4.78 8.55
C PHE A 120 15.65 5.17 9.69
N ALA A 121 14.42 4.66 9.69
CA ALA A 121 13.45 4.96 10.74
C ALA A 121 13.46 3.96 11.89
N GLU A 122 14.24 2.87 11.79
CA GLU A 122 14.40 1.81 12.80
C GLU A 122 13.07 1.21 13.29
N LEU A 123 12.07 1.17 12.41
CA LEU A 123 10.75 0.65 12.76
C LEU A 123 10.74 -0.87 12.86
N ASN A 124 9.99 -1.38 13.83
CA ASN A 124 9.65 -2.79 13.90
C ASN A 124 8.63 -3.12 12.81
N THR A 125 8.95 -4.10 11.98
CA THR A 125 8.12 -4.49 10.83
C THR A 125 7.77 -5.98 10.88
N GLY A 126 6.65 -6.33 10.27
CA GLY A 126 6.29 -7.71 9.95
C GLY A 126 5.96 -7.81 8.46
N SER A 127 6.37 -8.88 7.80
CA SER A 127 6.07 -9.14 6.39
C SER A 127 5.32 -10.46 6.26
N ALA A 128 4.26 -10.47 5.48
CA ALA A 128 3.51 -11.68 5.15
C ALA A 128 3.24 -11.73 3.65
N VAL A 129 3.27 -12.91 3.06
CA VAL A 129 2.78 -13.13 1.69
C VAL A 129 1.29 -13.40 1.80
N ILE A 130 0.49 -12.56 1.14
CA ILE A 130 -0.96 -12.60 1.21
C ILE A 130 -1.53 -13.07 -0.12
N GLY A 131 -2.69 -13.74 -0.08
CA GLY A 131 -3.36 -14.28 -1.28
C GLY A 131 -3.03 -15.74 -1.57
N ALA A 132 -2.21 -16.40 -0.76
CA ALA A 132 -2.01 -17.83 -0.81
C ALA A 132 -3.09 -18.57 0.00
N GLY A 133 -3.33 -19.85 -0.34
CA GLY A 133 -4.28 -20.70 0.40
C GLY A 133 -3.80 -21.17 1.77
N VAL A 134 -2.56 -20.83 2.13
CA VAL A 134 -1.92 -21.17 3.41
C VAL A 134 -1.06 -19.98 3.87
N PRO A 135 -0.80 -19.85 5.19
CA PRO A 135 0.12 -18.83 5.71
C PRO A 135 1.53 -19.02 5.12
N ILE A 136 2.10 -17.96 4.56
CA ILE A 136 3.48 -17.95 4.07
C ILE A 136 4.23 -16.82 4.75
N VAL A 137 5.25 -17.19 5.52
CA VAL A 137 6.16 -16.25 6.16
C VAL A 137 7.37 -16.06 5.26
N MET A 138 7.58 -14.84 4.79
CA MET A 138 8.76 -14.47 4.01
C MET A 138 9.46 -13.30 4.67
N THR A 139 10.67 -13.55 5.16
CA THR A 139 11.49 -12.55 5.83
C THR A 139 12.82 -12.34 5.11
N SER A 140 13.42 -11.17 5.29
CA SER A 140 14.79 -10.95 4.82
C SER A 140 15.79 -11.74 5.66
N ARG A 141 16.89 -12.17 5.06
CA ARG A 141 18.02 -12.77 5.79
C ARG A 141 18.58 -11.84 6.86
N SER A 142 18.53 -10.54 6.61
CA SER A 142 19.01 -9.48 7.52
C SER A 142 17.98 -9.04 8.55
N ASP A 143 16.77 -9.61 8.59
CA ASP A 143 15.76 -9.23 9.58
C ASP A 143 16.16 -9.67 11.00
N SER A 144 15.87 -8.80 11.97
CA SER A 144 16.01 -9.11 13.39
C SER A 144 15.10 -10.27 13.81
N ALA A 145 15.44 -10.94 14.91
CA ALA A 145 14.57 -11.98 15.48
C ALA A 145 13.16 -11.45 15.79
N ARG A 146 13.07 -10.19 16.23
CA ARG A 146 11.80 -9.51 16.51
C ARG A 146 10.95 -9.33 15.26
N ASN A 147 11.55 -8.87 14.16
CA ASN A 147 10.83 -8.70 12.89
C ASN A 147 10.38 -10.06 12.31
N LYS A 148 11.18 -11.11 12.48
CA LYS A 148 10.79 -12.47 12.10
C LYS A 148 9.59 -12.97 12.91
N LEU A 149 9.57 -12.69 14.21
CA LEU A 149 8.42 -13.03 15.07
C LEU A 149 7.15 -12.27 14.65
N HIS A 150 7.28 -10.97 14.35
CA HIS A 150 6.15 -10.18 13.83
C HIS A 150 5.64 -10.73 12.48
N ALA A 151 6.53 -11.18 11.60
CA ALA A 151 6.14 -11.78 10.33
C ALA A 151 5.36 -13.08 10.53
N ILE A 152 5.79 -13.94 11.47
CA ILE A 152 5.05 -15.16 11.84
C ILE A 152 3.67 -14.81 12.40
N ALA A 153 3.61 -13.90 13.38
CA ALA A 153 2.35 -13.49 13.98
C ALA A 153 1.38 -12.92 12.93
N LEU A 154 1.85 -12.06 12.04
CA LEU A 154 1.04 -11.45 10.97
C LEU A 154 0.54 -12.49 9.95
N SER A 155 1.32 -13.53 9.69
CA SER A 155 0.95 -14.55 8.68
C SER A 155 -0.12 -15.54 9.17
N VAL A 156 -0.34 -15.65 10.48
CA VAL A 156 -1.33 -16.57 11.07
C VAL A 156 -2.63 -15.88 11.52
N LEU A 157 -2.72 -14.56 11.33
CA LEU A 157 -3.96 -13.81 11.47
C LEU A 157 -4.95 -14.21 10.38
#